data_121af7ef54c8f6555edfdc567a3d9372
#
_entry.id   121af7ef54c8f6555edfdc567a3d9372
#
_cell.length_a   1.000
_cell.length_b   1.000
_cell.length_c   1.000
_cell.angle_alpha   90.00
_cell.angle_beta   90.00
_cell.angle_gamma   90.00
#
_symmetry.space_group_name_H-M   'P 1'
#
loop_
_entity.id
_entity.type
_entity.pdbx_description
1 polymer ?
#
loop_
_entity_poly.entity_id
_entity_poly.type
_entity_poly.pdbx_seq_one_letter_code
_entity_poly.pdbx_strand_id
1 'polypeptide(L)'
;TSRMTLTSANSINIGRFLPQSVYYFWTWAQLPPEQRDNILISVPSGNYGNLSAGLMAWKMGLPIRQFVASSNVNRVVPDYLETGKYETRQSVRTLSNAMDVGDPSNFVRITELFDRDHSAVKQQVKYHVADDSQTRHAISQVYSHQGYILDPHGAVGYLGYQAHQEAGQTAVFLETAHPAKF
;
A
#
# COMPACT_ATOMS: atom_id res chain seq x y z
N THR A 1 -11.06 20.35 38.19
CA THR A 1 -11.26 19.24 37.21
C THR A 1 -10.48 19.56 35.97
N SER A 2 -9.29 18.95 35.79
CA SER A 2 -8.52 19.06 34.55
C SER A 2 -9.31 18.40 33.41
N ARG A 3 -9.75 19.19 32.44
CA ARG A 3 -10.35 18.66 31.22
C ARG A 3 -9.23 18.12 30.33
N MET A 4 -9.13 16.80 30.21
CA MET A 4 -8.28 16.18 29.22
C MET A 4 -8.88 16.39 27.82
N THR A 5 -8.07 16.91 26.90
CA THR A 5 -8.45 16.96 25.49
C THR A 5 -8.20 15.59 24.87
N LEU A 6 -9.27 14.94 24.43
CA LEU A 6 -9.16 13.68 23.68
C LEU A 6 -8.86 13.98 22.21
N THR A 7 -7.89 13.29 21.65
CA THR A 7 -7.54 13.37 20.22
C THR A 7 -7.41 11.97 19.62
N SER A 8 -7.62 11.87 18.33
CA SER A 8 -7.44 10.61 17.59
C SER A 8 -6.11 10.60 16.86
N ALA A 9 -5.35 9.52 17.05
CA ALA A 9 -4.11 9.25 16.33
C ALA A 9 -4.30 8.24 15.19
N ASN A 10 -5.42 8.29 14.49
CA ASN A 10 -5.69 7.43 13.34
C ASN A 10 -5.04 7.95 12.05
N SER A 11 -5.14 7.17 10.96
CA SER A 11 -4.53 7.48 9.66
C SER A 11 -5.14 8.68 8.93
N ILE A 12 -6.23 9.27 9.42
CA ILE A 12 -6.81 10.51 8.90
C ILE A 12 -5.94 11.71 9.30
N ASN A 13 -5.25 11.62 10.42
CA ASN A 13 -4.41 12.71 10.93
C ASN A 13 -3.15 12.87 10.07
N ILE A 14 -2.93 14.08 9.56
CA ILE A 14 -1.77 14.39 8.70
C ILE A 14 -0.42 14.14 9.42
N GLY A 15 -0.38 14.31 10.74
CA GLY A 15 0.80 14.01 11.56
C GLY A 15 1.17 12.53 11.61
N ARG A 16 0.26 11.61 11.27
CA ARG A 16 0.55 10.18 11.09
C ARG A 16 0.84 9.82 9.62
N PHE A 17 0.24 10.53 8.72
CA PHE A 17 0.34 10.28 7.28
C PHE A 17 1.63 10.83 6.71
N LEU A 18 1.92 12.13 6.89
CA LEU A 18 3.07 12.80 6.28
C LEU A 18 4.43 12.16 6.66
N PRO A 19 4.70 11.79 7.91
CA PRO A 19 5.96 11.13 8.26
C PRO A 19 6.20 9.80 7.56
N GLN A 20 5.15 9.11 7.09
CA GLN A 20 5.33 7.86 6.34
C GLN A 20 6.01 8.07 4.99
N SER A 21 6.01 9.30 4.43
CA SER A 21 6.76 9.60 3.21
C SER A 21 8.26 9.38 3.39
N VAL A 22 8.79 9.55 4.60
CA VAL A 22 10.21 9.34 4.93
C VAL A 22 10.65 7.90 4.66
N TYR A 23 9.77 6.92 4.84
CA TYR A 23 10.09 5.50 4.55
C TYR A 23 10.46 5.29 3.08
N TYR A 24 9.81 5.99 2.17
CA TYR A 24 10.09 5.90 0.72
C TYR A 24 11.44 6.52 0.37
N PHE A 25 11.77 7.69 0.94
CA PHE A 25 13.09 8.30 0.78
C PHE A 25 14.19 7.41 1.40
N TRP A 26 13.93 6.85 2.57
CA TRP A 26 14.84 5.92 3.22
C TRP A 26 15.06 4.67 2.38
N THR A 27 14.01 4.05 1.89
CA THR A 27 14.08 2.87 1.01
C THR A 27 14.93 3.17 -0.22
N TRP A 28 14.66 4.28 -0.90
CA TRP A 28 15.42 4.72 -2.06
C TRP A 28 16.90 4.92 -1.73
N ALA A 29 17.22 5.54 -0.60
CA ALA A 29 18.58 5.81 -0.17
C ALA A 29 19.38 4.53 0.13
N GLN A 30 18.71 3.44 0.53
CA GLN A 30 19.35 2.14 0.78
C GLN A 30 19.65 1.34 -0.51
N LEU A 31 19.00 1.66 -1.61
CA LEU A 31 19.24 0.97 -2.88
C LEU A 31 20.60 1.36 -3.47
N PRO A 32 21.31 0.43 -4.13
CA PRO A 32 22.48 0.75 -4.95
C PRO A 32 22.12 1.80 -6.01
N PRO A 33 23.04 2.73 -6.37
CA PRO A 33 22.75 3.80 -7.33
C PRO A 33 22.13 3.33 -8.64
N GLU A 34 22.60 2.19 -9.18
CA GLU A 34 22.11 1.58 -10.42
C GLU A 34 20.71 1.01 -10.34
N GLN A 35 20.13 0.89 -9.14
CA GLN A 35 18.79 0.37 -8.90
C GLN A 35 17.76 1.47 -8.56
N ARG A 36 18.15 2.74 -8.63
CA ARG A 36 17.33 3.86 -8.12
C ARG A 36 16.36 4.47 -9.13
N ASP A 37 16.50 4.18 -10.42
CA ASP A 37 15.78 4.92 -11.48
C ASP A 37 14.50 4.20 -11.98
N ASN A 38 14.36 2.92 -11.75
CA ASN A 38 13.21 2.13 -12.22
C ASN A 38 12.61 1.32 -11.08
N ILE A 39 11.97 2.01 -10.13
CA ILE A 39 11.49 1.41 -8.90
C ILE A 39 9.98 1.18 -8.97
N LEU A 40 9.55 -0.06 -8.70
CA LEU A 40 8.17 -0.42 -8.39
C LEU A 40 8.05 -0.59 -6.87
N ILE A 41 7.03 0.02 -6.27
CA ILE A 41 6.76 -0.19 -4.84
C ILE A 41 5.35 -0.75 -4.65
N SER A 42 5.26 -1.96 -4.11
CA SER A 42 4.02 -2.60 -3.72
C SER A 42 3.68 -2.25 -2.27
N VAL A 43 2.48 -1.70 -2.07
CA VAL A 43 2.04 -1.16 -0.79
C VAL A 43 0.79 -1.89 -0.32
N PRO A 44 0.84 -2.63 0.81
CA PRO A 44 -0.36 -3.18 1.44
C PRO A 44 -1.33 -2.05 1.79
N SER A 45 -2.52 -2.09 1.20
CA SER A 45 -3.43 -0.94 1.17
C SER A 45 -4.82 -1.29 1.66
N GLY A 46 -5.19 -0.80 2.84
CA GLY A 46 -6.56 -0.83 3.39
C GLY A 46 -7.13 0.58 3.42
N ASN A 47 -6.63 1.43 4.32
CA ASN A 47 -7.05 2.84 4.40
C ASN A 47 -6.22 3.80 3.53
N TYR A 48 -5.27 3.27 2.74
CA TYR A 48 -4.48 3.98 1.75
C TYR A 48 -3.58 5.12 2.27
N GLY A 49 -3.37 5.23 3.57
CA GLY A 49 -2.52 6.26 4.17
C GLY A 49 -1.06 6.13 3.74
N ASN A 50 -0.52 4.91 3.76
CA ASN A 50 0.86 4.64 3.37
C ASN A 50 1.07 4.92 1.87
N LEU A 51 0.21 4.41 0.99
CA LEU A 51 0.28 4.69 -0.45
C LEU A 51 0.18 6.20 -0.74
N SER A 52 -0.72 6.91 -0.06
CA SER A 52 -0.82 8.38 -0.20
C SER A 52 0.49 9.08 0.17
N ALA A 53 1.18 8.62 1.22
CA ALA A 53 2.49 9.16 1.62
C ALA A 53 3.57 8.87 0.57
N GLY A 54 3.55 7.69 -0.04
CA GLY A 54 4.45 7.33 -1.15
C GLY A 54 4.21 8.19 -2.39
N LEU A 55 2.96 8.43 -2.75
CA LEU A 55 2.59 9.30 -3.85
C LEU A 55 2.99 10.76 -3.60
N MET A 56 2.93 11.23 -2.34
CA MET A 56 3.49 12.54 -1.98
C MET A 56 5.01 12.57 -2.15
N ALA A 57 5.74 11.55 -1.69
CA ALA A 57 7.19 11.47 -1.89
C ALA A 57 7.54 11.50 -3.39
N TRP A 58 6.78 10.79 -4.22
CA TRP A 58 6.90 10.84 -5.68
C TRP A 58 6.64 12.24 -6.25
N LYS A 59 5.58 12.92 -5.84
CA LYS A 59 5.30 14.32 -6.23
C LYS A 59 6.39 15.30 -5.76
N MET A 60 7.10 14.99 -4.68
CA MET A 60 8.25 15.75 -4.20
C MET A 60 9.54 15.47 -4.99
N GLY A 61 9.49 14.60 -6.00
CA GLY A 61 10.60 14.30 -6.91
C GLY A 61 11.32 12.98 -6.67
N LEU A 62 10.82 12.11 -5.75
CA LEU A 62 11.41 10.80 -5.57
C LEU A 62 11.16 9.94 -6.84
N PRO A 63 12.22 9.36 -7.48
CA PRO A 63 12.10 8.70 -8.78
C PRO A 63 11.49 7.30 -8.67
N ILE A 64 10.21 7.22 -8.29
CA ILE A 64 9.44 5.99 -8.28
C ILE A 64 8.68 5.88 -9.60
N ARG A 65 8.94 4.80 -10.31
CA ARG A 65 8.30 4.53 -11.62
C ARG A 65 6.83 4.23 -11.47
N GLN A 66 6.47 3.39 -10.49
CA GLN A 66 5.11 2.91 -10.33
C GLN A 66 4.84 2.41 -8.91
N PHE A 67 3.59 2.54 -8.49
CA PHE A 67 3.08 1.92 -7.28
C PHE A 67 2.11 0.78 -7.60
N VAL A 68 2.04 -0.21 -6.69
CA VAL A 68 1.00 -1.22 -6.68
C VAL A 68 0.19 -1.07 -5.39
N ALA A 69 -1.08 -0.75 -5.51
CA ALA A 69 -2.04 -0.79 -4.43
C ALA A 69 -2.43 -2.26 -4.20
N SER A 70 -1.80 -2.92 -3.23
CA SER A 70 -2.05 -4.33 -2.94
C SER A 70 -3.11 -4.43 -1.86
N SER A 71 -4.29 -4.94 -2.23
CA SER A 71 -5.47 -5.01 -1.36
C SER A 71 -5.89 -6.47 -1.13
N ASN A 72 -6.63 -6.70 -0.05
CA ASN A 72 -7.39 -7.92 0.11
C ASN A 72 -8.72 -7.85 -0.68
N VAL A 73 -9.64 -8.75 -0.43
CA VAL A 73 -10.96 -8.79 -1.11
C VAL A 73 -11.83 -7.54 -0.90
N ASN A 74 -11.43 -6.64 -0.01
CA ASN A 74 -12.06 -5.33 0.15
C ASN A 74 -11.55 -4.35 -0.92
N ARG A 75 -12.00 -4.49 -2.14
CA ARG A 75 -11.45 -3.96 -3.38
C ARG A 75 -12.06 -2.64 -3.86
N VAL A 76 -12.49 -1.74 -2.97
CA VAL A 76 -13.12 -0.46 -3.35
C VAL A 76 -12.24 0.38 -4.28
N VAL A 77 -10.96 0.53 -3.95
CA VAL A 77 -10.01 1.30 -4.79
C VAL A 77 -9.56 0.53 -6.03
N PRO A 78 -9.27 -0.78 -6.00
CA PRO A 78 -9.13 -1.57 -7.23
C PRO A 78 -10.29 -1.39 -8.21
N ASP A 79 -11.54 -1.45 -7.75
CA ASP A 79 -12.72 -1.25 -8.60
C ASP A 79 -12.78 0.17 -9.17
N TYR A 80 -12.41 1.19 -8.38
CA TYR A 80 -12.26 2.55 -8.90
C TYR A 80 -11.18 2.64 -9.99
N LEU A 81 -10.03 2.00 -9.79
CA LEU A 81 -8.96 2.00 -10.79
C LEU A 81 -9.38 1.31 -12.10
N GLU A 82 -10.27 0.32 -12.02
CA GLU A 82 -10.85 -0.35 -13.19
C GLU A 82 -11.87 0.54 -13.90
N THR A 83 -12.83 1.10 -13.16
CA THR A 83 -14.08 1.64 -13.69
C THR A 83 -14.19 3.18 -13.66
N GLY A 84 -13.36 3.84 -12.86
CA GLY A 84 -13.48 5.27 -12.56
C GLY A 84 -14.58 5.62 -11.56
N LYS A 85 -15.33 4.63 -11.05
CA LYS A 85 -16.42 4.85 -10.08
C LYS A 85 -15.96 4.46 -8.68
N TYR A 86 -16.09 5.38 -7.74
CA TYR A 86 -15.81 5.13 -6.33
C TYR A 86 -17.10 4.76 -5.60
N GLU A 87 -17.21 3.50 -5.21
CA GLU A 87 -18.40 2.97 -4.54
C GLU A 87 -17.99 2.31 -3.22
N THR A 88 -18.38 2.94 -2.12
CA THR A 88 -18.13 2.39 -0.78
C THR A 88 -19.02 1.18 -0.51
N ARG A 89 -18.53 0.29 0.35
CA ARG A 89 -19.28 -0.92 0.73
C ARG A 89 -18.95 -1.38 2.15
N GLN A 90 -19.76 -2.26 2.70
CA GLN A 90 -19.43 -2.92 3.95
C GLN A 90 -18.17 -3.79 3.76
N SER A 91 -17.23 -3.70 4.70
CA SER A 91 -16.02 -4.52 4.66
C SER A 91 -16.29 -5.99 4.98
N VAL A 92 -15.53 -6.86 4.36
CA VAL A 92 -15.50 -8.30 4.62
C VAL A 92 -14.28 -8.62 5.46
N ARG A 93 -14.46 -9.44 6.49
CA ARG A 93 -13.38 -9.85 7.40
C ARG A 93 -12.41 -10.80 6.70
N THR A 94 -11.09 -10.54 6.84
CA THR A 94 -10.01 -11.33 6.25
C THR A 94 -8.87 -11.56 7.24
N LEU A 95 -7.84 -12.32 6.83
CA LEU A 95 -6.61 -12.51 7.59
C LEU A 95 -5.81 -11.21 7.73
N SER A 96 -5.79 -10.39 6.68
CA SER A 96 -5.14 -9.07 6.69
C SER A 96 -6.09 -8.00 7.23
N ASN A 97 -6.55 -8.19 8.47
CA ASN A 97 -7.69 -7.50 9.05
C ASN A 97 -7.56 -5.97 9.14
N ALA A 98 -6.34 -5.42 9.22
CA ALA A 98 -6.13 -3.97 9.18
C ALA A 98 -6.41 -3.36 7.80
N MET A 99 -6.58 -4.21 6.77
CA MET A 99 -6.97 -3.82 5.41
C MET A 99 -8.47 -4.05 5.15
N ASP A 100 -9.27 -4.48 6.14
CA ASP A 100 -10.71 -4.68 6.03
C ASP A 100 -11.44 -3.34 6.05
N VAL A 101 -11.30 -2.57 4.98
CA VAL A 101 -11.81 -1.21 4.85
C VAL A 101 -12.70 -1.10 3.64
N GLY A 102 -13.98 -0.76 3.87
CA GLY A 102 -14.99 -0.57 2.81
C GLY A 102 -15.19 0.88 2.37
N ASP A 103 -14.56 1.84 3.09
CA ASP A 103 -14.53 3.27 2.77
C ASP A 103 -13.19 3.89 3.18
N PRO A 104 -12.16 3.76 2.34
CA PRO A 104 -10.80 4.24 2.63
C PRO A 104 -10.72 5.76 2.76
N SER A 105 -10.59 6.28 3.97
CA SER A 105 -10.59 7.72 4.27
C SER A 105 -9.42 8.50 3.67
N ASN A 106 -8.32 7.85 3.29
CA ASN A 106 -7.20 8.52 2.64
C ASN A 106 -7.29 8.50 1.11
N PHE A 107 -8.27 7.81 0.52
CA PHE A 107 -8.38 7.74 -0.92
C PHE A 107 -8.65 9.10 -1.56
N VAL A 108 -9.40 9.97 -0.89
CA VAL A 108 -9.59 11.36 -1.33
C VAL A 108 -8.26 12.12 -1.49
N ARG A 109 -7.24 11.83 -0.67
CA ARG A 109 -5.92 12.45 -0.80
C ARG A 109 -5.23 12.03 -2.09
N ILE A 110 -5.39 10.75 -2.48
CA ILE A 110 -4.83 10.23 -3.73
C ILE A 110 -5.49 10.95 -4.90
N THR A 111 -6.82 11.02 -4.94
CA THR A 111 -7.51 11.69 -6.04
C THR A 111 -7.16 13.18 -6.15
N GLU A 112 -7.03 13.89 -5.01
CA GLU A 112 -6.61 15.30 -5.00
C GLU A 112 -5.16 15.49 -5.49
N LEU A 113 -4.24 14.57 -5.19
CA LEU A 113 -2.86 14.63 -5.70
C LEU A 113 -2.78 14.56 -7.24
N PHE A 114 -3.80 14.06 -7.88
CA PHE A 114 -3.92 13.92 -9.34
C PHE A 114 -5.03 14.81 -9.94
N ASP A 115 -5.44 15.87 -9.24
CA ASP A 115 -6.49 16.79 -9.70
C ASP A 115 -7.79 16.06 -10.08
N ARG A 116 -8.08 14.94 -9.41
CA ARG A 116 -9.20 14.02 -9.66
C ARG A 116 -9.20 13.38 -11.05
N ASP A 117 -8.09 13.39 -11.74
CA ASP A 117 -7.94 12.69 -13.02
C ASP A 117 -7.72 11.18 -12.78
N HIS A 118 -8.76 10.40 -13.03
CA HIS A 118 -8.72 8.94 -12.93
C HIS A 118 -7.63 8.31 -13.81
N SER A 119 -7.43 8.82 -15.01
CA SER A 119 -6.43 8.30 -15.95
C SER A 119 -5.02 8.50 -15.42
N ALA A 120 -4.74 9.65 -14.82
CA ALA A 120 -3.45 9.94 -14.20
C ALA A 120 -3.21 9.06 -12.97
N VAL A 121 -4.22 8.83 -12.13
CA VAL A 121 -4.12 7.87 -11.01
C VAL A 121 -3.79 6.48 -11.53
N LYS A 122 -4.53 5.99 -12.51
CA LYS A 122 -4.38 4.64 -13.10
C LYS A 122 -3.03 4.44 -13.81
N GLN A 123 -2.45 5.50 -14.35
CA GLN A 123 -1.13 5.46 -14.95
C GLN A 123 -0.04 5.24 -13.89
N GLN A 124 -0.13 5.89 -12.74
CA GLN A 124 0.87 5.83 -11.67
C GLN A 124 0.66 4.68 -10.69
N VAL A 125 -0.59 4.28 -10.49
CA VAL A 125 -0.98 3.25 -9.51
C VAL A 125 -1.60 2.06 -10.21
N LYS A 126 -0.93 0.92 -10.16
CA LYS A 126 -1.50 -0.40 -10.45
C LYS A 126 -2.19 -0.95 -9.21
N TYR A 127 -2.92 -2.03 -9.36
CA TYR A 127 -3.51 -2.71 -8.21
C TYR A 127 -3.34 -4.23 -8.30
N HIS A 128 -3.36 -4.86 -7.14
CA HIS A 128 -3.45 -6.31 -6.99
C HIS A 128 -4.46 -6.63 -5.89
N VAL A 129 -5.22 -7.70 -6.07
CA VAL A 129 -6.18 -8.17 -5.06
C VAL A 129 -5.86 -9.62 -4.72
N ALA A 130 -5.67 -9.90 -3.44
CA ALA A 130 -5.40 -11.24 -2.94
C ALA A 130 -6.48 -11.68 -1.94
N ASP A 131 -6.91 -12.93 -2.05
CA ASP A 131 -7.75 -13.57 -1.05
C ASP A 131 -6.95 -14.23 0.07
N ASP A 132 -7.65 -14.77 1.08
CA ASP A 132 -7.03 -15.44 2.22
C ASP A 132 -6.26 -16.72 1.83
N SER A 133 -6.68 -17.43 0.80
CA SER A 133 -5.99 -18.64 0.32
C SER A 133 -4.65 -18.29 -0.30
N GLN A 134 -4.64 -17.29 -1.17
CA GLN A 134 -3.43 -16.75 -1.80
C GLN A 134 -2.47 -16.18 -0.74
N THR A 135 -3.01 -15.47 0.25
CA THR A 135 -2.25 -14.91 1.36
C THR A 135 -1.55 -16.01 2.17
N ARG A 136 -2.27 -17.07 2.59
CA ARG A 136 -1.67 -18.21 3.30
C ARG A 136 -0.61 -18.92 2.47
N HIS A 137 -0.88 -19.10 1.18
CA HIS A 137 0.07 -19.75 0.27
C HIS A 137 1.36 -18.94 0.16
N ALA A 138 1.29 -17.62 0.00
CA ALA A 138 2.45 -16.74 -0.05
C ALA A 138 3.29 -16.81 1.23
N ILE A 139 2.65 -16.76 2.41
CA ILE A 139 3.33 -16.90 3.71
C ILE A 139 4.10 -18.23 3.77
N SER A 140 3.42 -19.34 3.42
CA SER A 140 4.02 -20.68 3.43
C SER A 140 5.19 -20.81 2.45
N GLN A 141 5.04 -20.29 1.23
CA GLN A 141 6.08 -20.33 0.20
C GLN A 141 7.32 -19.53 0.62
N VAL A 142 7.14 -18.28 1.08
CA VAL A 142 8.27 -17.44 1.48
C VAL A 142 8.99 -18.06 2.68
N TYR A 143 8.25 -18.59 3.66
CA TYR A 143 8.87 -19.30 4.78
C TYR A 143 9.68 -20.52 4.32
N SER A 144 9.11 -21.35 3.45
CA SER A 144 9.78 -22.56 2.99
C SER A 144 11.04 -22.32 2.16
N HIS A 145 11.08 -21.24 1.37
CA HIS A 145 12.20 -20.95 0.48
C HIS A 145 13.25 -20.02 1.10
N GLN A 146 12.85 -19.12 1.99
CA GLN A 146 13.68 -18.03 2.49
C GLN A 146 13.82 -18.01 4.02
N GLY A 147 13.04 -18.83 4.74
CA GLY A 147 13.00 -18.83 6.20
C GLY A 147 12.38 -17.57 6.81
N TYR A 148 11.75 -16.70 6.00
CA TYR A 148 11.14 -15.45 6.44
C TYR A 148 9.63 -15.60 6.62
N ILE A 149 9.10 -15.14 7.75
CA ILE A 149 7.68 -15.19 8.05
C ILE A 149 7.07 -13.83 7.72
N LEU A 150 6.27 -13.79 6.65
CA LEU A 150 5.47 -12.62 6.31
C LEU A 150 4.28 -12.49 7.28
N ASP A 151 3.91 -11.25 7.66
CA ASP A 151 2.58 -11.00 8.20
C ASP A 151 1.54 -11.03 7.06
N PRO A 152 0.24 -11.19 7.35
CA PRO A 152 -0.77 -11.28 6.30
C PRO A 152 -0.86 -10.06 5.39
N HIS A 153 -0.54 -8.85 5.90
CA HIS A 153 -0.56 -7.63 5.09
C HIS A 153 0.66 -7.57 4.17
N GLY A 154 1.85 -7.88 4.70
CA GLY A 154 3.07 -8.02 3.91
C GLY A 154 2.94 -9.09 2.84
N ALA A 155 2.26 -10.21 3.13
CA ALA A 155 1.98 -11.26 2.13
C ALA A 155 1.13 -10.74 0.96
N VAL A 156 0.12 -9.91 1.21
CA VAL A 156 -0.66 -9.25 0.14
C VAL A 156 0.23 -8.28 -0.66
N GLY A 157 1.10 -7.52 0.02
CA GLY A 157 2.10 -6.68 -0.64
C GLY A 157 3.07 -7.47 -1.51
N TYR A 158 3.56 -8.60 -1.01
CA TYR A 158 4.43 -9.51 -1.75
C TYR A 158 3.76 -10.08 -3.02
N LEU A 159 2.50 -10.47 -2.93
CA LEU A 159 1.74 -10.94 -4.10
C LEU A 159 1.58 -9.85 -5.16
N GLY A 160 1.30 -8.61 -4.76
CA GLY A 160 1.26 -7.48 -5.67
C GLY A 160 2.63 -7.18 -6.31
N TYR A 161 3.70 -7.29 -5.53
CA TYR A 161 5.07 -7.22 -6.03
C TYR A 161 5.32 -8.28 -7.13
N GLN A 162 5.04 -9.55 -6.84
CA GLN A 162 5.25 -10.63 -7.81
C GLN A 162 4.43 -10.48 -9.09
N ALA A 163 3.19 -9.97 -8.97
CA ALA A 163 2.29 -9.83 -10.11
C ALA A 163 2.69 -8.71 -11.09
N HIS A 164 3.46 -7.71 -10.62
CA HIS A 164 3.75 -6.50 -11.39
C HIS A 164 5.23 -6.22 -11.64
N GLN A 165 6.14 -7.00 -11.04
CA GLN A 165 7.56 -6.83 -11.28
C GLN A 165 7.91 -7.20 -12.72
N GLU A 166 8.64 -6.31 -13.39
CA GLU A 166 9.18 -6.51 -14.74
C GLU A 166 10.68 -6.83 -14.71
N ALA A 167 11.18 -7.47 -15.75
CA ALA A 167 12.61 -7.76 -15.87
C ALA A 167 13.45 -6.46 -15.90
N GLY A 168 14.51 -6.41 -15.11
CA GLY A 168 15.37 -5.22 -14.98
C GLY A 168 14.78 -4.10 -14.13
N GLN A 169 13.64 -4.31 -13.48
CA GLN A 169 13.02 -3.37 -12.56
C GLN A 169 13.42 -3.68 -11.11
N THR A 170 13.80 -2.66 -10.37
CA THR A 170 13.92 -2.76 -8.91
C THR A 170 12.54 -2.75 -8.30
N ALA A 171 12.17 -3.82 -7.63
CA ALA A 171 10.85 -3.90 -7.01
C ALA A 171 10.97 -4.11 -5.49
N VAL A 172 10.15 -3.38 -4.75
CA VAL A 172 10.10 -3.40 -3.29
C VAL A 172 8.66 -3.59 -2.86
N PHE A 173 8.41 -4.42 -1.87
CA PHE A 173 7.13 -4.44 -1.16
C PHE A 173 7.32 -3.99 0.28
N LEU A 174 6.30 -3.39 0.86
CA LEU A 174 6.36 -2.90 2.22
C LEU A 174 5.83 -3.96 3.20
N GLU A 175 6.60 -4.23 4.23
CA GLU A 175 6.19 -5.01 5.39
C GLU A 175 5.73 -4.05 6.48
N THR A 176 4.44 -4.03 6.81
CA THR A 176 3.83 -2.97 7.63
C THR A 176 3.52 -3.38 9.05
N ALA A 177 3.68 -4.67 9.38
CA ALA A 177 3.45 -5.22 10.70
C ALA A 177 4.41 -6.39 11.00
N HIS A 178 4.47 -6.81 12.25
CA HIS A 178 5.25 -7.97 12.65
C HIS A 178 4.34 -9.20 12.74
N PRO A 179 4.73 -10.38 12.23
CA PRO A 179 3.88 -11.57 12.21
C PRO A 179 3.40 -12.03 13.59
N ALA A 180 4.15 -11.76 14.67
CA ALA A 180 3.72 -12.08 16.03
C ALA A 180 2.47 -11.29 16.50
N LYS A 181 1.99 -10.35 15.73
CA LYS A 181 0.78 -9.57 16.02
C LYS A 181 -0.50 -10.26 15.50
N PHE A 182 -0.39 -11.25 14.61
CA PHE A 182 -1.50 -11.89 13.91
C PHE A 182 -1.52 -13.40 14.10
#